data_60bc5c5d167ba655d7fcf5c7b55f7197
#
_entry.id   60bc5c5d167ba655d7fcf5c7b55f7197
#
_cell.length_a   1.000
_cell.length_b   1.000
_cell.length_c   1.000
_cell.angle_alpha   90.00
_cell.angle_beta   90.00
_cell.angle_gamma   90.00
#
_symmetry.space_group_name_H-M   'P 1'
#
loop_
_entity.id
_entity.type
_entity.pdbx_description
1 polymer ?
#
loop_
_entity_poly.entity_id
_entity_poly.type
_entity_poly.pdbx_seq_one_letter_code
_entity_poly.pdbx_strand_id
1 'polypeptide(L)'
;MADLYETLGVDRDASFDEIKKAYRKLARSYHPDVNPDPKMADKFKEITAAYEVLSDPDKRQNYDVGGSGFGGGFSNAGFGFGDIMDAFFGGGQQRGPRPRTRPGQDALIRVEVDLKEATFGCERDLNVDTAVVCSKCGGSGCANNSRPRTCDICKGRGETQQVARSILGQVMTSRPCASCQGFGSVISDPCTECAGDGRVRSRKSIPIKIPAGVETGNRIQLSGQGEVGPGGGNAGDLYVEIVEIAHEYLIREENNLHISIAIPMTSAALGTTVTIETFDGDQKVEIKEGTQSGSTVVLKGLGVTKLRGSGRGDLIVHIEVVVPGKLNKEQSELLRKFSESRNEDGSKVVIHKNSDQGFFSKVRSAFR
;
A
#
# COMPACT_ATOMS: atom_id res chain seq x y z
N MET A 1 7.66 45.11 2.44
CA MET A 1 7.41 43.75 2.85
C MET A 1 7.17 43.79 4.35
N ALA A 2 6.14 43.16 4.83
CA ALA A 2 5.93 43.04 6.26
C ALA A 2 7.09 42.18 6.81
N ASP A 3 7.71 42.65 7.92
CA ASP A 3 8.70 41.89 8.68
C ASP A 3 8.06 40.60 9.21
N LEU A 4 8.81 39.51 9.29
CA LEU A 4 8.28 38.23 9.80
C LEU A 4 7.77 38.37 11.25
N TYR A 5 8.39 39.24 12.03
CA TYR A 5 7.94 39.58 13.38
C TYR A 5 6.63 40.35 13.35
N GLU A 6 6.49 41.32 12.43
CA GLU A 6 5.22 42.05 12.21
C GLU A 6 4.10 41.14 11.73
N THR A 7 4.43 40.13 10.87
CA THR A 7 3.46 39.15 10.37
C THR A 7 2.88 38.31 11.50
N LEU A 8 3.68 37.98 12.52
CA LEU A 8 3.22 37.26 13.70
C LEU A 8 2.69 38.21 14.82
N GLY A 9 2.91 39.51 14.68
CA GLY A 9 2.52 40.53 15.67
C GLY A 9 3.30 40.39 16.99
N VAL A 10 4.60 40.13 16.90
CA VAL A 10 5.51 40.00 18.05
C VAL A 10 6.73 40.93 17.86
N ASP A 11 7.38 41.26 18.95
CA ASP A 11 8.60 42.06 18.93
C ASP A 11 9.80 41.23 18.46
N ARG A 12 10.87 41.89 17.99
CA ARG A 12 12.07 41.21 17.47
C ARG A 12 12.84 40.43 18.55
N ASP A 13 12.71 40.81 19.80
CA ASP A 13 13.28 40.17 20.96
C ASP A 13 12.38 39.12 21.60
N ALA A 14 11.21 38.86 20.98
CA ALA A 14 10.27 37.87 21.49
C ALA A 14 10.89 36.49 21.69
N SER A 15 10.55 35.87 22.80
CA SER A 15 10.95 34.52 23.13
C SER A 15 10.29 33.48 22.24
N PHE A 16 10.86 32.29 22.17
CA PHE A 16 10.27 31.18 21.40
C PHE A 16 8.83 30.85 21.81
N ASP A 17 8.52 30.93 23.11
CA ASP A 17 7.18 30.67 23.61
C ASP A 17 6.17 31.73 23.20
N GLU A 18 6.58 32.99 23.11
CA GLU A 18 5.75 34.09 22.62
C GLU A 18 5.46 33.96 21.14
N ILE A 19 6.48 33.64 20.32
CA ILE A 19 6.35 33.36 18.89
C ILE A 19 5.35 32.20 18.67
N LYS A 20 5.50 31.12 19.42
CA LYS A 20 4.63 29.95 19.36
C LYS A 20 3.18 30.26 19.77
N LYS A 21 3.00 31.08 20.80
CA LYS A 21 1.69 31.51 21.28
C LYS A 21 1.00 32.42 20.28
N ALA A 22 1.73 33.36 19.68
CA ALA A 22 1.22 34.23 18.63
C ALA A 22 0.79 33.44 17.39
N TYR A 23 1.64 32.53 16.90
CA TYR A 23 1.32 31.64 15.80
C TYR A 23 0.03 30.84 16.04
N ARG A 24 -0.09 30.19 17.23
CA ARG A 24 -1.28 29.39 17.54
C ARG A 24 -2.57 30.23 17.56
N LYS A 25 -2.50 31.48 18.00
CA LYS A 25 -3.63 32.41 18.01
C LYS A 25 -4.05 32.77 16.57
N LEU A 26 -3.09 33.15 15.76
CA LEU A 26 -3.33 33.54 14.36
C LEU A 26 -3.75 32.34 13.50
N ALA A 27 -3.11 31.20 13.66
CA ALA A 27 -3.44 29.98 12.92
C ALA A 27 -4.88 29.51 13.16
N ARG A 28 -5.41 29.64 14.36
CA ARG A 28 -6.83 29.35 14.66
C ARG A 28 -7.78 30.36 14.00
N SER A 29 -7.39 31.64 13.92
CA SER A 29 -8.23 32.70 13.37
C SER A 29 -8.27 32.65 11.82
N TYR A 30 -7.18 32.20 11.17
CA TYR A 30 -7.04 32.15 9.72
C TYR A 30 -7.09 30.73 9.15
N HIS A 31 -7.51 29.73 9.96
CA HIS A 31 -7.59 28.34 9.48
C HIS A 31 -8.62 28.22 8.35
N PRO A 32 -8.32 27.52 7.26
CA PRO A 32 -9.23 27.39 6.11
C PRO A 32 -10.58 26.72 6.47
N ASP A 33 -10.60 25.86 7.50
CA ASP A 33 -11.86 25.25 7.98
C ASP A 33 -12.77 26.23 8.73
N VAL A 34 -12.19 27.32 9.25
CA VAL A 34 -12.94 28.37 9.98
C VAL A 34 -13.29 29.54 9.06
N ASN A 35 -12.39 29.86 8.13
CA ASN A 35 -12.53 30.98 7.19
C ASN A 35 -12.22 30.53 5.75
N PRO A 36 -13.22 30.16 4.94
CA PRO A 36 -13.02 29.63 3.59
C PRO A 36 -12.68 30.74 2.52
N ASP A 37 -12.45 31.98 2.92
CA ASP A 37 -12.07 33.07 2.03
C ASP A 37 -10.65 32.87 1.51
N PRO A 38 -10.39 32.88 0.16
CA PRO A 38 -9.07 32.76 -0.44
C PRO A 38 -8.02 33.74 0.11
N LYS A 39 -8.42 34.98 0.45
CA LYS A 39 -7.54 35.97 1.06
C LYS A 39 -7.07 35.57 2.46
N MET A 40 -7.88 34.83 3.20
CA MET A 40 -7.50 34.33 4.52
C MET A 40 -6.57 33.13 4.44
N ALA A 41 -6.74 32.29 3.40
CA ALA A 41 -5.81 31.20 3.09
C ALA A 41 -4.41 31.72 2.75
N ASP A 42 -4.28 32.83 2.03
CA ASP A 42 -2.98 33.42 1.74
C ASP A 42 -2.31 34.02 2.99
N LYS A 43 -3.08 34.69 3.85
CA LYS A 43 -2.58 35.12 5.17
C LYS A 43 -2.16 33.96 6.06
N PHE A 44 -2.88 32.84 6.02
CA PHE A 44 -2.50 31.65 6.77
C PHE A 44 -1.14 31.10 6.32
N LYS A 45 -0.87 31.10 5.00
CA LYS A 45 0.42 30.70 4.44
C LYS A 45 1.55 31.63 4.90
N GLU A 46 1.31 32.97 4.88
CA GLU A 46 2.28 33.96 5.36
C GLU A 46 2.63 33.77 6.84
N ILE A 47 1.62 33.55 7.68
CA ILE A 47 1.78 33.31 9.13
C ILE A 47 2.54 32.01 9.40
N THR A 48 2.24 30.96 8.64
CA THR A 48 2.91 29.65 8.79
C THR A 48 4.39 29.76 8.40
N ALA A 49 4.67 30.44 7.31
CA ALA A 49 6.04 30.67 6.84
C ALA A 49 6.85 31.52 7.83
N ALA A 50 6.26 32.57 8.38
CA ALA A 50 6.91 33.39 9.40
C ALA A 50 7.26 32.55 10.64
N TYR A 51 6.36 31.69 11.06
CA TYR A 51 6.61 30.79 12.19
C TYR A 51 7.72 29.77 11.92
N GLU A 52 7.77 29.15 10.72
CA GLU A 52 8.82 28.19 10.36
C GLU A 52 10.23 28.81 10.40
N VAL A 53 10.36 30.08 10.07
CA VAL A 53 11.65 30.76 10.12
C VAL A 53 11.99 31.17 11.55
N LEU A 54 11.06 31.76 12.29
CA LEU A 54 11.31 32.31 13.62
C LEU A 54 11.30 31.29 14.74
N SER A 55 10.77 30.08 14.50
CA SER A 55 10.75 28.98 15.47
C SER A 55 12.05 28.17 15.52
N ASP A 56 12.89 28.27 14.52
CA ASP A 56 14.19 27.59 14.46
C ASP A 56 15.31 28.59 14.80
N PRO A 57 16.12 28.34 15.82
CA PRO A 57 17.19 29.26 16.25
C PRO A 57 18.16 29.63 15.13
N ASP A 58 18.57 28.65 14.32
CA ASP A 58 19.55 28.86 13.25
C ASP A 58 18.94 29.68 12.11
N LYS A 59 17.68 29.43 11.78
CA LYS A 59 16.94 30.17 10.74
C LYS A 59 16.66 31.59 11.19
N ARG A 60 16.26 31.77 12.45
CA ARG A 60 16.03 33.08 13.08
C ARG A 60 17.30 33.91 13.06
N GLN A 61 18.43 33.34 13.47
CA GLN A 61 19.73 34.02 13.47
C GLN A 61 20.13 34.43 12.05
N ASN A 62 19.95 33.58 11.06
CA ASN A 62 20.23 33.90 9.66
C ASN A 62 19.31 35.02 9.14
N TYR A 63 18.04 35.03 9.50
CA TYR A 63 17.11 36.11 9.16
C TYR A 63 17.50 37.43 9.80
N ASP A 64 17.88 37.42 11.09
CA ASP A 64 18.27 38.61 11.85
C ASP A 64 19.60 39.20 11.35
N VAL A 65 20.57 38.36 10.96
CA VAL A 65 21.85 38.80 10.39
C VAL A 65 21.76 39.23 8.95
N GLY A 66 20.92 38.54 8.13
CA GLY A 66 20.75 38.79 6.70
C GLY A 66 19.67 39.83 6.34
N GLY A 67 18.75 40.11 7.25
CA GLY A 67 17.57 40.94 7.02
C GLY A 67 17.84 42.45 6.85
N SER A 68 19.05 42.94 7.18
CA SER A 68 19.42 44.36 7.02
C SER A 68 19.89 44.74 5.62
N GLY A 69 20.16 43.78 4.72
CA GLY A 69 20.82 44.02 3.42
C GLY A 69 19.92 43.94 2.18
N PHE A 70 18.68 43.49 2.29
CA PHE A 70 17.79 43.26 1.13
C PHE A 70 16.70 44.34 0.94
N GLY A 71 17.03 45.58 1.28
CA GLY A 71 16.16 46.75 1.12
C GLY A 71 16.26 47.36 -0.27
N GLY A 72 16.11 46.65 -1.37
CA GLY A 72 16.15 47.24 -2.70
C GLY A 72 15.71 46.31 -3.84
N GLY A 73 14.42 46.35 -4.20
CA GLY A 73 14.07 46.07 -5.59
C GLY A 73 13.27 44.82 -5.95
N PHE A 74 12.45 44.27 -5.09
CA PHE A 74 11.50 43.20 -5.49
C PHE A 74 10.02 43.59 -5.34
N SER A 75 9.67 44.79 -5.74
CA SER A 75 8.28 45.18 -5.92
C SER A 75 7.91 45.01 -7.38
N ASN A 76 7.03 44.09 -7.69
CA ASN A 76 6.29 44.02 -8.96
C ASN A 76 6.67 42.92 -9.98
N ALA A 77 6.79 41.67 -9.56
CA ALA A 77 6.62 40.54 -10.49
C ALA A 77 6.08 39.37 -9.68
N GLY A 78 4.99 38.77 -10.12
CA GLY A 78 4.22 37.67 -9.48
C GLY A 78 4.98 36.38 -9.20
N PHE A 79 6.09 36.48 -8.51
CA PHE A 79 6.84 35.34 -8.01
C PHE A 79 6.15 34.83 -6.73
N GLY A 80 5.68 33.60 -6.75
CA GLY A 80 5.08 32.95 -5.63
C GLY A 80 6.06 32.82 -4.45
N PHE A 81 5.56 32.82 -3.24
CA PHE A 81 6.33 32.67 -2.00
C PHE A 81 7.22 31.38 -2.02
N GLY A 82 6.83 30.35 -2.81
CA GLY A 82 7.63 29.16 -3.08
C GLY A 82 8.97 29.45 -3.75
N ASP A 83 9.01 30.38 -4.70
CA ASP A 83 10.25 30.73 -5.42
C ASP A 83 11.22 31.51 -4.51
N ILE A 84 10.69 32.26 -3.52
CA ILE A 84 11.51 32.96 -2.52
C ILE A 84 12.07 31.98 -1.48
N MET A 85 11.29 30.99 -1.07
CA MET A 85 11.75 29.91 -0.21
C MET A 85 12.81 29.05 -0.91
N ASP A 86 12.63 28.70 -2.17
CA ASP A 86 13.65 27.98 -2.95
C ASP A 86 14.91 28.80 -3.19
N ALA A 87 14.81 30.13 -3.36
CA ALA A 87 15.97 30.99 -3.49
C ALA A 87 16.73 31.21 -2.17
N PHE A 88 16.03 31.20 -1.04
CA PHE A 88 16.62 31.44 0.29
C PHE A 88 17.07 30.13 0.99
N PHE A 89 16.35 29.03 0.80
CA PHE A 89 16.67 27.72 1.36
C PHE A 89 17.18 26.70 0.32
N GLY A 90 16.92 26.92 -0.95
CA GLY A 90 17.48 26.15 -2.06
C GLY A 90 18.88 26.61 -2.49
N GLY A 91 19.33 27.74 -1.97
CA GLY A 91 20.64 28.31 -2.27
C GLY A 91 21.74 27.61 -1.49
N GLY A 92 22.40 26.63 -2.11
CA GLY A 92 23.68 26.20 -1.64
C GLY A 92 23.87 24.73 -1.29
N GLN A 93 22.95 23.85 -1.56
CA GLN A 93 23.38 22.48 -1.76
C GLN A 93 24.29 22.49 -2.99
N GLN A 94 25.58 22.53 -2.75
CA GLN A 94 26.58 22.17 -3.75
C GLN A 94 26.13 20.83 -4.32
N ARG A 95 25.44 20.88 -5.44
CA ARG A 95 25.06 19.71 -6.20
C ARG A 95 26.35 19.11 -6.72
N GLY A 96 27.01 18.34 -5.88
CA GLY A 96 28.16 17.56 -6.27
C GLY A 96 27.79 16.63 -7.43
N PRO A 97 28.76 15.96 -8.04
CA PRO A 97 28.49 15.03 -9.13
C PRO A 97 27.52 13.96 -8.66
N ARG A 98 26.57 13.62 -9.52
CA ARG A 98 25.61 12.54 -9.25
C ARG A 98 26.39 11.24 -9.05
N PRO A 99 26.14 10.51 -7.98
CA PRO A 99 26.81 9.21 -7.78
C PRO A 99 26.39 8.25 -8.89
N ARG A 100 27.35 7.54 -9.48
CA ARG A 100 27.06 6.47 -10.44
C ARG A 100 26.38 5.30 -9.79
N THR A 101 26.81 4.97 -8.59
CA THR A 101 26.21 3.92 -7.77
C THR A 101 25.03 4.49 -6.99
N ARG A 102 23.86 3.96 -7.22
CA ARG A 102 22.62 4.33 -6.53
C ARG A 102 21.92 3.07 -6.02
N PRO A 103 21.19 3.15 -4.91
CA PRO A 103 20.39 2.02 -4.45
C PRO A 103 19.36 1.63 -5.51
N GLY A 104 19.04 0.35 -5.55
CA GLY A 104 17.99 -0.20 -6.37
C GLY A 104 16.61 0.19 -5.86
N GLN A 105 15.62 -0.04 -6.71
CA GLN A 105 14.22 0.19 -6.34
C GLN A 105 13.63 -1.07 -5.73
N ASP A 106 12.68 -0.86 -4.83
CA ASP A 106 11.86 -1.94 -4.34
C ASP A 106 10.93 -2.43 -5.46
N ALA A 107 10.64 -3.71 -5.45
CA ALA A 107 9.74 -4.34 -6.40
C ALA A 107 8.53 -4.92 -5.67
N LEU A 108 7.36 -4.86 -6.31
CA LEU A 108 6.13 -5.47 -5.82
C LEU A 108 5.66 -6.49 -6.87
N ILE A 109 5.44 -7.73 -6.42
CA ILE A 109 4.82 -8.77 -7.23
C ILE A 109 3.59 -9.32 -6.53
N ARG A 110 2.61 -9.80 -7.29
CA ARG A 110 1.42 -10.48 -6.78
C ARG A 110 1.55 -11.97 -7.00
N VAL A 111 1.19 -12.73 -5.97
CA VAL A 111 1.22 -14.20 -6.00
C VAL A 111 -0.16 -14.70 -5.63
N GLU A 112 -0.72 -15.47 -6.55
CA GLU A 112 -1.99 -16.14 -6.34
C GLU A 112 -1.75 -17.40 -5.49
N VAL A 113 -2.59 -17.56 -4.45
CA VAL A 113 -2.51 -18.65 -3.47
C VAL A 113 -3.90 -19.25 -3.37
N ASP A 114 -4.00 -20.56 -3.44
CA ASP A 114 -5.27 -21.23 -3.20
C ASP A 114 -5.64 -21.24 -1.71
N LEU A 115 -6.93 -21.48 -1.40
CA LEU A 115 -7.44 -21.44 -0.03
C LEU A 115 -6.80 -22.50 0.87
N LYS A 116 -6.38 -23.65 0.32
CA LYS A 116 -5.68 -24.70 1.05
C LYS A 116 -4.26 -24.25 1.42
N GLU A 117 -3.53 -23.66 0.48
CA GLU A 117 -2.20 -23.11 0.71
C GLU A 117 -2.26 -21.93 1.70
N ALA A 118 -3.28 -21.05 1.57
CA ALA A 118 -3.51 -19.97 2.52
C ALA A 118 -3.80 -20.51 3.93
N THR A 119 -4.48 -21.67 4.03
CA THR A 119 -4.80 -22.30 5.32
C THR A 119 -3.58 -22.90 6.01
N PHE A 120 -2.74 -23.63 5.29
CA PHE A 120 -1.63 -24.42 5.87
C PHE A 120 -0.26 -23.79 5.64
N GLY A 121 -0.17 -22.81 4.79
CA GLY A 121 1.10 -22.29 4.29
C GLY A 121 1.72 -23.19 3.23
N CYS A 122 2.63 -22.61 2.45
CA CYS A 122 3.37 -23.37 1.44
C CYS A 122 4.76 -22.77 1.19
N GLU A 123 5.62 -23.52 0.54
CA GLU A 123 6.89 -23.04 0.03
C GLU A 123 6.84 -23.10 -1.49
N ARG A 124 7.21 -22.00 -2.14
CA ARG A 124 7.21 -21.87 -3.61
C ARG A 124 8.46 -21.17 -4.11
N ASP A 125 8.86 -21.50 -5.33
CA ASP A 125 9.86 -20.75 -6.06
C ASP A 125 9.20 -19.71 -6.94
N LEU A 126 9.54 -18.44 -6.71
CA LEU A 126 9.06 -17.33 -7.50
C LEU A 126 10.05 -16.98 -8.59
N ASN A 127 9.59 -17.00 -9.83
CA ASN A 127 10.37 -16.52 -10.97
C ASN A 127 10.14 -15.03 -11.15
N VAL A 128 11.14 -14.23 -10.84
CA VAL A 128 11.07 -12.76 -10.89
C VAL A 128 12.01 -12.24 -11.95
N ASP A 129 11.49 -11.40 -12.85
CA ASP A 129 12.32 -10.67 -13.82
C ASP A 129 12.82 -9.38 -13.14
N THR A 130 14.08 -9.37 -12.76
CA THR A 130 14.70 -8.29 -11.97
C THR A 130 16.04 -7.86 -12.55
N ALA A 131 16.53 -6.70 -12.16
CA ALA A 131 17.88 -6.27 -12.47
C ALA A 131 18.86 -6.90 -11.48
N VAL A 132 19.86 -7.57 -11.99
CA VAL A 132 20.96 -8.20 -11.23
C VAL A 132 22.28 -7.52 -11.56
N VAL A 133 23.27 -7.65 -10.67
CA VAL A 133 24.63 -7.17 -10.94
C VAL A 133 25.15 -7.83 -12.22
N CYS A 134 25.70 -7.02 -13.12
CA CYS A 134 26.34 -7.55 -14.32
C CYS A 134 27.55 -8.41 -13.94
N SER A 135 27.51 -9.70 -14.28
CA SER A 135 28.57 -10.65 -13.95
C SER A 135 29.90 -10.31 -14.60
N LYS A 136 29.87 -9.72 -15.81
CA LYS A 136 31.07 -9.41 -16.58
C LYS A 136 31.90 -8.27 -16.01
N CYS A 137 31.25 -7.25 -15.45
CA CYS A 137 31.95 -6.08 -14.89
C CYS A 137 31.83 -5.94 -13.36
N GLY A 138 31.12 -6.87 -12.69
CA GLY A 138 30.93 -6.82 -11.24
C GLY A 138 30.24 -5.54 -10.74
N GLY A 139 29.39 -4.92 -11.56
CA GLY A 139 28.68 -3.68 -11.19
C GLY A 139 29.39 -2.38 -11.60
N SER A 140 30.66 -2.43 -12.02
CA SER A 140 31.43 -1.21 -12.35
C SER A 140 30.96 -0.48 -13.61
N GLY A 141 30.27 -1.17 -14.51
CA GLY A 141 29.88 -0.67 -15.81
C GLY A 141 31.04 -0.54 -16.82
N CYS A 142 32.27 -0.87 -16.41
CA CYS A 142 33.48 -0.72 -17.22
C CYS A 142 33.92 -2.06 -17.79
N ALA A 143 34.46 -2.06 -19.02
CA ALA A 143 35.11 -3.24 -19.62
C ALA A 143 36.53 -3.41 -19.07
N ASN A 144 37.04 -4.65 -19.11
CA ASN A 144 38.43 -4.98 -18.81
C ASN A 144 39.00 -4.43 -17.50
N ASN A 145 38.19 -4.41 -16.44
CA ASN A 145 38.56 -3.83 -15.14
C ASN A 145 39.01 -2.36 -15.19
N SER A 146 38.67 -1.63 -16.26
CA SER A 146 38.95 -0.22 -16.34
C SER A 146 38.14 0.58 -15.31
N ARG A 147 38.55 1.80 -15.02
CA ARG A 147 37.85 2.68 -14.07
C ARG A 147 37.29 3.92 -14.80
N PRO A 148 36.18 4.49 -14.33
CA PRO A 148 35.70 5.74 -14.87
C PRO A 148 36.78 6.84 -14.69
N ARG A 149 37.00 7.62 -15.75
CA ARG A 149 37.93 8.76 -15.72
C ARG A 149 37.18 10.04 -15.34
N THR A 150 37.89 10.96 -14.68
CA THR A 150 37.35 12.29 -14.39
C THR A 150 36.96 12.98 -15.70
N CYS A 151 35.81 13.63 -15.72
CA CYS A 151 35.34 14.36 -16.91
C CYS A 151 36.20 15.60 -17.17
N ASP A 152 36.79 15.69 -18.34
CA ASP A 152 37.70 16.80 -18.72
C ASP A 152 36.98 18.17 -18.82
N ILE A 153 35.68 18.17 -19.12
CA ILE A 153 34.88 19.38 -19.28
C ILE A 153 34.53 20.01 -17.91
N CYS A 154 33.94 19.23 -16.99
CA CYS A 154 33.53 19.73 -15.69
C CYS A 154 34.56 19.48 -14.58
N LYS A 155 35.68 18.82 -14.89
CA LYS A 155 36.78 18.49 -13.96
C LYS A 155 36.27 17.83 -12.68
N GLY A 156 35.31 16.90 -12.81
CA GLY A 156 34.75 16.16 -11.69
C GLY A 156 33.52 16.81 -11.04
N ARG A 157 33.19 18.05 -11.34
CA ARG A 157 32.08 18.76 -10.68
C ARG A 157 30.68 18.27 -11.08
N GLY A 158 30.55 17.56 -12.20
CA GLY A 158 29.25 17.07 -12.70
C GLY A 158 28.40 18.14 -13.38
N GLU A 159 28.73 19.42 -13.23
CA GLU A 159 27.94 20.53 -13.77
C GLU A 159 28.83 21.60 -14.41
N THR A 160 28.25 22.37 -15.34
CA THR A 160 28.88 23.48 -16.00
C THR A 160 28.08 24.74 -15.74
N GLN A 161 28.78 25.83 -15.46
CA GLN A 161 28.16 27.15 -15.27
C GLN A 161 27.97 27.80 -16.63
N GLN A 162 26.79 28.33 -16.88
CA GLN A 162 26.45 29.14 -18.05
C GLN A 162 25.83 30.44 -17.61
N VAL A 163 26.23 31.51 -18.29
CA VAL A 163 25.65 32.83 -18.10
C VAL A 163 24.36 32.90 -18.92
N ALA A 164 23.22 32.91 -18.25
CA ALA A 164 21.92 33.14 -18.88
C ALA A 164 21.56 34.64 -18.81
N ARG A 165 21.08 35.21 -19.90
CA ARG A 165 20.53 36.57 -19.90
C ARG A 165 19.10 36.52 -19.40
N SER A 166 18.85 37.16 -18.28
CA SER A 166 17.53 37.35 -17.68
C SER A 166 17.12 38.81 -17.85
N ILE A 167 15.84 39.13 -17.71
CA ILE A 167 15.27 40.47 -17.67
C ILE A 167 15.93 41.36 -16.61
N LEU A 168 16.53 40.73 -15.59
CA LEU A 168 17.24 41.37 -14.46
C LEU A 168 18.75 41.42 -14.64
N GLY A 169 19.30 41.06 -15.82
CA GLY A 169 20.74 41.03 -16.08
C GLY A 169 21.28 39.64 -16.37
N GLN A 170 22.59 39.48 -16.22
CA GLN A 170 23.29 38.23 -16.44
C GLN A 170 23.25 37.40 -15.13
N VAL A 171 22.62 36.21 -15.18
CA VAL A 171 22.55 35.28 -14.08
C VAL A 171 23.39 34.04 -14.39
N MET A 172 24.26 33.62 -13.48
CA MET A 172 24.98 32.36 -13.62
C MET A 172 24.06 31.19 -13.25
N THR A 173 23.75 30.33 -14.21
CA THR A 173 22.97 29.14 -14.03
C THR A 173 23.87 27.90 -14.12
N SER A 174 23.68 26.94 -13.20
CA SER A 174 24.36 25.65 -13.23
C SER A 174 23.51 24.63 -13.98
N ARG A 175 24.12 23.90 -14.93
CA ARG A 175 23.47 22.84 -15.69
C ARG A 175 24.29 21.56 -15.60
N PRO A 176 23.65 20.37 -15.58
CA PRO A 176 24.37 19.11 -15.66
C PRO A 176 25.30 19.11 -16.86
N CYS A 177 26.55 18.71 -16.66
CA CYS A 177 27.54 18.63 -17.72
C CYS A 177 27.08 17.65 -18.80
N ALA A 178 26.94 18.10 -20.04
CA ALA A 178 26.44 17.28 -21.15
C ALA A 178 27.34 16.05 -21.45
N SER A 179 28.66 16.17 -21.27
CA SER A 179 29.60 15.09 -21.53
C SER A 179 29.52 13.95 -20.53
N CYS A 180 29.35 14.24 -19.25
CA CYS A 180 29.25 13.22 -18.20
C CYS A 180 27.84 13.06 -17.63
N GLN A 181 26.84 13.76 -18.16
CA GLN A 181 25.44 13.70 -17.73
C GLN A 181 25.25 13.93 -16.21
N GLY A 182 26.11 14.75 -15.62
CA GLY A 182 26.06 15.06 -14.19
C GLY A 182 26.89 14.12 -13.30
N PHE A 183 27.51 13.07 -13.81
CA PHE A 183 28.27 12.11 -13.01
C PHE A 183 29.68 12.60 -12.62
N GLY A 184 30.18 13.66 -13.19
CA GLY A 184 31.56 14.12 -12.95
C GLY A 184 32.64 13.21 -13.51
N SER A 185 32.32 12.00 -13.94
CA SER A 185 33.23 11.02 -14.51
C SER A 185 32.67 10.45 -15.83
N VAL A 186 33.52 9.88 -16.67
CA VAL A 186 33.16 9.28 -17.97
C VAL A 186 33.69 7.86 -18.02
N ILE A 187 32.88 6.92 -18.45
CA ILE A 187 33.28 5.55 -18.75
C ILE A 187 33.81 5.55 -20.19
N SER A 188 35.10 5.37 -20.36
CA SER A 188 35.73 5.34 -21.69
C SER A 188 35.43 4.04 -22.43
N ASP A 189 35.51 2.94 -21.69
CA ASP A 189 35.28 1.58 -22.22
C ASP A 189 34.10 0.95 -21.51
N PRO A 190 32.86 1.15 -22.02
CA PRO A 190 31.68 0.59 -21.39
C PRO A 190 31.66 -0.94 -21.51
N CYS A 191 31.20 -1.62 -20.49
CA CYS A 191 30.98 -3.06 -20.50
C CYS A 191 30.01 -3.44 -21.62
N THR A 192 30.39 -4.38 -22.45
CA THR A 192 29.61 -4.82 -23.64
C THR A 192 28.28 -5.49 -23.28
N GLU A 193 28.14 -6.02 -22.06
CA GLU A 193 26.94 -6.70 -21.58
C GLU A 193 25.90 -5.72 -21.00
N CYS A 194 26.33 -4.80 -20.16
CA CYS A 194 25.43 -3.84 -19.49
C CYS A 194 25.51 -2.41 -20.06
N ALA A 195 26.31 -2.16 -21.11
CA ALA A 195 26.47 -0.87 -21.75
C ALA A 195 26.81 0.30 -20.79
N GLY A 196 27.48 -0.01 -19.69
CA GLY A 196 27.89 1.00 -18.68
C GLY A 196 26.95 1.13 -17.48
N ASP A 197 25.77 0.47 -17.48
CA ASP A 197 24.79 0.56 -16.36
C ASP A 197 25.22 -0.23 -15.11
N GLY A 198 26.11 -1.22 -15.25
CA GLY A 198 26.58 -2.07 -14.15
C GLY A 198 25.60 -3.17 -13.73
N ARG A 199 24.42 -3.23 -14.34
CA ARG A 199 23.37 -4.22 -14.07
C ARG A 199 22.75 -4.72 -15.37
N VAL A 200 22.16 -5.91 -15.33
CA VAL A 200 21.46 -6.54 -16.46
C VAL A 200 20.12 -7.08 -15.99
N ARG A 201 19.13 -7.15 -16.86
CA ARG A 201 17.88 -7.82 -16.55
C ARG A 201 18.06 -9.33 -16.68
N SER A 202 17.62 -10.05 -15.66
CA SER A 202 17.68 -11.51 -15.63
C SER A 202 16.49 -12.07 -14.86
N ARG A 203 16.09 -13.27 -15.23
CA ARG A 203 15.09 -14.03 -14.48
C ARG A 203 15.80 -14.76 -13.34
N LYS A 204 15.32 -14.54 -12.12
CA LYS A 204 15.83 -15.15 -10.90
C LYS A 204 14.72 -15.96 -10.24
N SER A 205 15.04 -17.20 -9.82
CA SER A 205 14.16 -17.99 -8.97
C SER A 205 14.48 -17.70 -7.50
N ILE A 206 13.49 -17.31 -6.73
CA ILE A 206 13.61 -16.92 -5.32
C ILE A 206 12.67 -17.82 -4.51
N PRO A 207 13.20 -18.67 -3.62
CA PRO A 207 12.36 -19.46 -2.73
C PRO A 207 11.66 -18.56 -1.72
N ILE A 208 10.36 -18.72 -1.60
CA ILE A 208 9.53 -18.00 -0.63
C ILE A 208 8.75 -18.98 0.24
N LYS A 209 8.69 -18.66 1.51
CA LYS A 209 7.82 -19.35 2.47
C LYS A 209 6.61 -18.47 2.76
N ILE A 210 5.44 -18.95 2.36
CA ILE A 210 4.15 -18.32 2.63
C ILE A 210 3.61 -18.89 3.95
N PRO A 211 3.46 -18.08 4.99
CA PRO A 211 3.00 -18.57 6.27
C PRO A 211 1.52 -18.99 6.21
N ALA A 212 1.13 -19.91 7.09
CA ALA A 212 -0.27 -20.29 7.24
C ALA A 212 -1.12 -19.12 7.75
N GLY A 213 -2.36 -19.02 7.25
CA GLY A 213 -3.31 -18.01 7.69
C GLY A 213 -3.20 -16.68 6.93
N VAL A 214 -2.42 -16.59 5.85
CA VAL A 214 -2.32 -15.39 5.03
C VAL A 214 -3.67 -15.04 4.39
N GLU A 215 -3.87 -13.75 4.15
CA GLU A 215 -5.07 -13.19 3.52
C GLU A 215 -4.67 -12.33 2.32
N THR A 216 -5.63 -12.11 1.42
CA THR A 216 -5.46 -11.16 0.33
C THR A 216 -5.03 -9.79 0.85
N GLY A 217 -3.98 -9.23 0.25
CA GLY A 217 -3.37 -7.96 0.66
C GLY A 217 -2.25 -8.10 1.69
N ASN A 218 -2.01 -9.29 2.26
CA ASN A 218 -0.82 -9.50 3.08
C ASN A 218 0.44 -9.40 2.21
N ARG A 219 1.50 -8.79 2.76
CA ARG A 219 2.77 -8.59 2.07
C ARG A 219 3.89 -9.26 2.82
N ILE A 220 4.69 -10.02 2.09
CA ILE A 220 5.92 -10.65 2.58
C ILE A 220 7.08 -9.86 2.02
N GLN A 221 7.93 -9.32 2.91
CA GLN A 221 9.13 -8.58 2.53
C GLN A 221 10.32 -9.54 2.44
N LEU A 222 10.99 -9.53 1.30
CA LEU A 222 12.23 -10.25 1.04
C LEU A 222 13.35 -9.22 0.88
N SER A 223 14.11 -8.98 1.95
CA SER A 223 15.13 -7.95 1.98
C SER A 223 16.25 -8.23 0.97
N GLY A 224 16.62 -7.20 0.20
CA GLY A 224 17.69 -7.26 -0.79
C GLY A 224 17.39 -8.15 -2.00
N GLN A 225 16.13 -8.53 -2.24
CA GLN A 225 15.70 -9.32 -3.39
C GLN A 225 15.01 -8.50 -4.48
N GLY A 226 14.95 -7.17 -4.32
CA GLY A 226 14.45 -6.23 -5.33
C GLY A 226 15.44 -6.01 -6.47
N GLU A 227 15.26 -4.91 -7.21
CA GLU A 227 16.16 -4.56 -8.31
C GLU A 227 17.51 -4.06 -7.79
N VAL A 228 18.59 -4.51 -8.41
CA VAL A 228 19.93 -3.96 -8.19
C VAL A 228 19.99 -2.54 -8.77
N GLY A 229 20.58 -1.62 -8.02
CA GLY A 229 20.73 -0.23 -8.45
C GLY A 229 21.75 -0.04 -9.57
N PRO A 230 21.65 1.08 -10.33
CA PRO A 230 22.67 1.45 -11.31
C PRO A 230 24.06 1.52 -10.69
N GLY A 231 25.08 1.17 -11.48
CA GLY A 231 26.46 1.15 -11.01
C GLY A 231 26.75 0.08 -9.97
N GLY A 232 25.98 -1.02 -9.96
CA GLY A 232 26.13 -2.10 -8.99
C GLY A 232 25.73 -1.70 -7.56
N GLY A 233 24.81 -0.75 -7.42
CA GLY A 233 24.28 -0.35 -6.12
C GLY A 233 23.50 -1.46 -5.42
N ASN A 234 23.33 -1.33 -4.11
CA ASN A 234 22.60 -2.30 -3.32
C ASN A 234 21.20 -2.55 -3.91
N ALA A 235 20.77 -3.80 -3.87
CA ALA A 235 19.42 -4.13 -4.29
C ALA A 235 18.39 -3.54 -3.31
N GLY A 236 17.23 -3.16 -3.83
CA GLY A 236 16.06 -2.85 -3.03
C GLY A 236 15.43 -4.11 -2.44
N ASP A 237 14.25 -3.99 -1.86
CA ASP A 237 13.49 -5.09 -1.30
C ASP A 237 12.43 -5.59 -2.30
N LEU A 238 12.09 -6.88 -2.21
CA LEU A 238 10.99 -7.46 -2.95
C LEU A 238 9.81 -7.67 -2.01
N TYR A 239 8.69 -7.04 -2.33
CA TYR A 239 7.41 -7.24 -1.64
C TYR A 239 6.55 -8.21 -2.45
N VAL A 240 6.12 -9.29 -1.80
CA VAL A 240 5.21 -10.27 -2.37
C VAL A 240 3.84 -10.07 -1.76
N GLU A 241 2.90 -9.57 -2.55
CA GLU A 241 1.51 -9.36 -2.16
C GLU A 241 0.71 -10.64 -2.46
N ILE A 242 0.05 -11.17 -1.44
CA ILE A 242 -0.76 -12.38 -1.55
C ILE A 242 -2.14 -12.01 -2.11
N VAL A 243 -2.62 -12.82 -3.04
CA VAL A 243 -3.97 -12.77 -3.60
C VAL A 243 -4.58 -14.16 -3.46
N GLU A 244 -5.57 -14.31 -2.58
CA GLU A 244 -6.28 -15.57 -2.39
C GLU A 244 -7.25 -15.80 -3.54
N ILE A 245 -7.17 -16.98 -4.17
CA ILE A 245 -8.08 -17.39 -5.23
C ILE A 245 -9.36 -17.94 -4.58
N ALA A 246 -10.52 -17.52 -5.10
CA ALA A 246 -11.81 -18.04 -4.65
C ALA A 246 -11.87 -19.56 -4.81
N HIS A 247 -12.29 -20.26 -3.76
CA HIS A 247 -12.51 -21.71 -3.81
C HIS A 247 -13.89 -22.03 -4.38
N GLU A 248 -14.04 -23.18 -4.99
CA GLU A 248 -15.27 -23.57 -5.70
C GLU A 248 -16.51 -23.63 -4.79
N TYR A 249 -16.37 -24.14 -3.57
CA TYR A 249 -17.48 -24.34 -2.63
C TYR A 249 -17.20 -23.88 -1.20
N LEU A 250 -15.96 -23.52 -0.87
CA LEU A 250 -15.61 -22.97 0.45
C LEU A 250 -15.49 -21.46 0.36
N ILE A 251 -16.12 -20.78 1.29
CA ILE A 251 -16.03 -19.32 1.44
C ILE A 251 -15.31 -19.04 2.75
N ARG A 252 -14.29 -18.20 2.69
CA ARG A 252 -13.57 -17.75 3.87
C ARG A 252 -14.21 -16.49 4.45
N GLU A 253 -14.47 -16.50 5.75
CA GLU A 253 -14.82 -15.30 6.54
C GLU A 253 -13.86 -15.22 7.73
N GLU A 254 -12.88 -14.32 7.65
CA GLU A 254 -11.75 -14.23 8.60
C GLU A 254 -10.98 -15.57 8.72
N ASN A 255 -11.07 -16.23 9.88
CA ASN A 255 -10.44 -17.52 10.10
C ASN A 255 -11.43 -18.69 9.95
N ASN A 256 -12.70 -18.44 9.72
CA ASN A 256 -13.68 -19.49 9.52
C ASN A 256 -13.86 -19.82 8.04
N LEU A 257 -14.21 -21.07 7.79
CA LEU A 257 -14.63 -21.53 6.47
C LEU A 257 -16.13 -21.80 6.50
N HIS A 258 -16.81 -21.45 5.43
CA HIS A 258 -18.22 -21.66 5.23
C HIS A 258 -18.44 -22.58 4.03
N ILE A 259 -19.32 -23.57 4.20
CA ILE A 259 -19.78 -24.45 3.14
C ILE A 259 -21.29 -24.56 3.18
N SER A 260 -21.95 -24.56 2.03
CA SER A 260 -23.40 -24.81 1.94
C SER A 260 -23.64 -26.20 1.42
N ILE A 261 -24.48 -26.96 2.09
CA ILE A 261 -24.91 -28.30 1.67
C ILE A 261 -26.42 -28.33 1.48
N ALA A 262 -26.87 -28.95 0.41
CA ALA A 262 -28.29 -29.14 0.13
C ALA A 262 -28.72 -30.57 0.49
N ILE A 263 -29.71 -30.70 1.35
CA ILE A 263 -30.25 -32.01 1.79
C ILE A 263 -31.73 -32.14 1.46
N PRO A 264 -32.24 -33.33 1.11
CA PRO A 264 -33.67 -33.56 0.91
C PRO A 264 -34.47 -33.27 2.18
N MET A 265 -35.72 -32.77 2.04
CA MET A 265 -36.58 -32.50 3.18
C MET A 265 -36.84 -33.76 4.05
N THR A 266 -36.86 -34.94 3.43
CA THR A 266 -37.02 -36.21 4.16
C THR A 266 -35.85 -36.51 5.06
N SER A 267 -34.61 -36.24 4.60
CA SER A 267 -33.39 -36.38 5.41
C SER A 267 -33.32 -35.35 6.54
N ALA A 268 -33.81 -34.13 6.27
CA ALA A 268 -33.89 -33.09 7.27
C ALA A 268 -34.93 -33.43 8.37
N ALA A 269 -36.06 -34.06 7.98
CA ALA A 269 -37.09 -34.43 8.92
C ALA A 269 -36.71 -35.67 9.82
N LEU A 270 -36.06 -36.65 9.21
CA LEU A 270 -35.70 -37.91 9.88
C LEU A 270 -34.32 -37.91 10.54
N GLY A 271 -33.52 -36.91 10.24
CA GLY A 271 -32.09 -36.92 10.60
C GLY A 271 -31.27 -37.77 9.61
N THR A 272 -30.02 -37.41 9.45
CA THR A 272 -29.07 -38.14 8.60
C THR A 272 -27.65 -37.83 8.97
N THR A 273 -26.70 -38.60 8.45
CA THR A 273 -25.28 -38.31 8.51
C THR A 273 -24.78 -38.09 7.09
N VAL A 274 -24.20 -36.93 6.80
CA VAL A 274 -23.59 -36.63 5.51
C VAL A 274 -22.07 -36.58 5.67
N THR A 275 -21.35 -36.98 4.63
CA THR A 275 -19.89 -36.86 4.59
C THR A 275 -19.56 -35.69 3.67
N ILE A 276 -18.74 -34.77 4.15
CA ILE A 276 -18.23 -33.63 3.39
C ILE A 276 -16.70 -33.73 3.28
N GLU A 277 -16.18 -33.43 2.11
CA GLU A 277 -14.75 -33.33 1.88
C GLU A 277 -14.24 -31.99 2.42
N THR A 278 -13.17 -32.04 3.22
CA THR A 278 -12.52 -30.87 3.79
C THR A 278 -11.02 -30.94 3.51
N PHE A 279 -10.28 -29.88 3.78
CA PHE A 279 -8.82 -29.89 3.67
C PHE A 279 -8.13 -30.90 4.59
N ASP A 280 -8.80 -31.33 5.65
CA ASP A 280 -8.32 -32.32 6.61
C ASP A 280 -8.85 -33.73 6.32
N GLY A 281 -9.44 -33.94 5.13
CA GLY A 281 -10.08 -35.19 4.73
C GLY A 281 -11.58 -35.19 5.00
N ASP A 282 -12.19 -36.35 4.82
CA ASP A 282 -13.63 -36.56 4.95
C ASP A 282 -14.13 -36.41 6.40
N GLN A 283 -15.10 -35.50 6.57
CA GLN A 283 -15.73 -35.25 7.85
C GLN A 283 -17.20 -35.70 7.85
N LYS A 284 -17.61 -36.40 8.90
CA LYS A 284 -19.02 -36.80 9.07
C LYS A 284 -19.76 -35.68 9.80
N VAL A 285 -20.82 -35.19 9.19
CA VAL A 285 -21.72 -34.17 9.76
C VAL A 285 -23.03 -34.86 10.12
N GLU A 286 -23.35 -34.90 11.41
CA GLU A 286 -24.64 -35.39 11.89
C GLU A 286 -25.68 -34.28 11.79
N ILE A 287 -26.76 -34.58 11.07
CA ILE A 287 -27.89 -33.68 10.91
C ILE A 287 -29.03 -34.24 11.72
N LYS A 288 -29.42 -33.51 12.76
CA LYS A 288 -30.48 -33.93 13.69
C LYS A 288 -31.85 -33.94 13.00
N GLU A 289 -32.74 -34.79 13.50
CA GLU A 289 -34.13 -34.80 13.09
C GLU A 289 -34.79 -33.44 13.30
N GLY A 290 -35.63 -33.04 12.34
CA GLY A 290 -36.31 -31.74 12.38
C GLY A 290 -35.43 -30.54 12.04
N THR A 291 -34.25 -30.73 11.48
CA THR A 291 -33.35 -29.64 11.06
C THR A 291 -34.04 -28.75 10.01
N GLN A 292 -34.03 -27.44 10.24
CA GLN A 292 -34.65 -26.46 9.36
C GLN A 292 -33.63 -25.90 8.35
N SER A 293 -34.14 -25.44 7.20
CA SER A 293 -33.31 -24.71 6.23
C SER A 293 -32.73 -23.45 6.87
N GLY A 294 -31.44 -23.19 6.62
CA GLY A 294 -30.69 -22.11 7.25
C GLY A 294 -30.05 -22.45 8.60
N SER A 295 -30.28 -23.69 9.11
CA SER A 295 -29.54 -24.19 10.27
C SER A 295 -28.06 -24.35 9.96
N THR A 296 -27.21 -24.23 10.98
CA THR A 296 -25.76 -24.38 10.84
C THR A 296 -25.22 -25.45 11.78
N VAL A 297 -24.21 -26.18 11.31
CA VAL A 297 -23.40 -27.10 12.12
C VAL A 297 -21.97 -26.59 12.13
N VAL A 298 -21.38 -26.49 13.31
CA VAL A 298 -20.01 -25.97 13.47
C VAL A 298 -19.06 -27.15 13.73
N LEU A 299 -18.09 -27.31 12.85
CA LEU A 299 -16.99 -28.25 13.00
C LEU A 299 -15.76 -27.49 13.48
N LYS A 300 -15.42 -27.69 14.75
CA LYS A 300 -14.37 -26.92 15.42
C LYS A 300 -12.97 -27.24 14.88
N GLY A 301 -12.18 -26.18 14.69
CA GLY A 301 -10.77 -26.29 14.31
C GLY A 301 -10.51 -26.72 12.86
N LEU A 302 -11.54 -26.75 12.00
CA LEU A 302 -11.42 -27.07 10.57
C LEU A 302 -11.45 -25.85 9.66
N GLY A 303 -11.32 -24.66 10.23
CA GLY A 303 -11.17 -23.40 9.49
C GLY A 303 -9.73 -23.11 9.10
N VAL A 304 -9.45 -21.85 8.77
CA VAL A 304 -8.12 -21.34 8.40
C VAL A 304 -7.26 -21.16 9.64
N THR A 305 -5.96 -21.43 9.51
CA THR A 305 -4.97 -21.18 10.56
C THR A 305 -4.88 -19.68 10.85
N LYS A 306 -4.73 -19.32 12.12
CA LYS A 306 -4.56 -17.93 12.51
C LYS A 306 -3.14 -17.46 12.20
N LEU A 307 -2.99 -16.41 11.40
CA LEU A 307 -1.68 -15.86 11.05
C LEU A 307 -0.91 -15.38 12.28
N ARG A 308 -1.62 -14.81 13.26
CA ARG A 308 -1.06 -14.36 14.54
C ARG A 308 -1.78 -15.11 15.69
N GLY A 309 -1.03 -15.91 16.43
CA GLY A 309 -1.56 -16.70 17.52
C GLY A 309 -1.49 -18.20 17.27
N SER A 310 -2.27 -18.97 18.03
CA SER A 310 -2.33 -20.42 17.92
C SER A 310 -3.73 -20.89 17.51
N GLY A 311 -3.79 -22.02 16.82
CA GLY A 311 -5.02 -22.69 16.44
C GLY A 311 -5.59 -22.25 15.10
N ARG A 312 -6.75 -22.80 14.80
CA ARG A 312 -7.50 -22.58 13.56
C ARG A 312 -8.89 -22.07 13.88
N GLY A 313 -9.54 -21.45 12.91
CA GLY A 313 -10.96 -21.17 12.97
C GLY A 313 -11.81 -22.44 12.81
N ASP A 314 -13.08 -22.28 12.64
CA ASP A 314 -14.06 -23.35 12.51
C ASP A 314 -14.58 -23.48 11.08
N LEU A 315 -15.07 -24.67 10.70
CA LEU A 315 -15.82 -24.86 9.48
C LEU A 315 -17.32 -24.81 9.82
N ILE A 316 -18.03 -23.89 9.22
CA ILE A 316 -19.46 -23.65 9.42
C ILE A 316 -20.20 -24.21 8.23
N VAL A 317 -20.96 -25.28 8.48
CA VAL A 317 -21.78 -25.97 7.47
C VAL A 317 -23.18 -25.39 7.49
N HIS A 318 -23.57 -24.71 6.42
CA HIS A 318 -24.92 -24.19 6.21
C HIS A 318 -25.79 -25.25 5.58
N ILE A 319 -26.94 -25.53 6.15
CA ILE A 319 -27.87 -26.54 5.69
C ILE A 319 -28.98 -25.87 4.92
N GLU A 320 -29.13 -26.23 3.65
CA GLU A 320 -30.26 -25.88 2.80
C GLU A 320 -31.15 -27.09 2.63
N VAL A 321 -32.42 -26.96 2.99
CA VAL A 321 -33.40 -28.05 2.82
C VAL A 321 -34.09 -27.91 1.47
N VAL A 322 -33.93 -28.90 0.62
CA VAL A 322 -34.50 -28.93 -0.71
C VAL A 322 -35.82 -29.68 -0.71
N VAL A 323 -36.88 -29.01 -1.17
CA VAL A 323 -38.20 -29.59 -1.36
C VAL A 323 -38.30 -30.11 -2.80
N PRO A 324 -38.74 -31.35 -3.05
CA PRO A 324 -38.85 -31.92 -4.39
C PRO A 324 -39.86 -31.15 -5.22
N GLY A 325 -39.46 -30.67 -6.40
CA GLY A 325 -40.32 -29.85 -7.25
C GLY A 325 -41.34 -30.63 -8.09
N LYS A 326 -41.00 -31.85 -8.51
CA LYS A 326 -41.87 -32.71 -9.36
C LYS A 326 -42.17 -34.02 -8.63
N LEU A 327 -43.43 -34.26 -8.34
CA LEU A 327 -43.90 -35.45 -7.65
C LEU A 327 -44.75 -36.29 -8.60
N ASN A 328 -44.60 -37.62 -8.52
CA ASN A 328 -45.55 -38.53 -9.16
C ASN A 328 -46.80 -38.69 -8.28
N LYS A 329 -47.83 -39.41 -8.78
CA LYS A 329 -49.09 -39.57 -8.07
C LYS A 329 -48.90 -40.21 -6.72
N GLU A 330 -48.14 -41.29 -6.63
CA GLU A 330 -47.87 -42.03 -5.41
C GLU A 330 -47.15 -41.16 -4.34
N GLN A 331 -46.11 -40.42 -4.73
CA GLN A 331 -45.40 -39.48 -3.87
C GLN A 331 -46.32 -38.38 -3.32
N SER A 332 -47.21 -37.87 -4.18
CA SER A 332 -48.19 -36.87 -3.79
C SER A 332 -49.18 -37.38 -2.78
N GLU A 333 -49.64 -38.64 -2.94
CA GLU A 333 -50.55 -39.29 -1.99
C GLU A 333 -49.86 -39.53 -0.65
N LEU A 334 -48.61 -40.01 -0.64
CA LEU A 334 -47.83 -40.19 0.59
C LEU A 334 -47.64 -38.88 1.36
N LEU A 335 -47.32 -37.79 0.67
CA LEU A 335 -47.20 -36.49 1.30
C LEU A 335 -48.53 -35.95 1.83
N ARG A 336 -49.67 -36.19 1.15
CA ARG A 336 -50.98 -35.81 1.68
C ARG A 336 -51.32 -36.59 2.95
N LYS A 337 -51.12 -37.89 2.94
CA LYS A 337 -51.31 -38.73 4.15
C LYS A 337 -50.45 -38.29 5.30
N PHE A 338 -49.17 -37.88 5.02
CA PHE A 338 -48.27 -37.36 6.04
C PHE A 338 -48.81 -36.03 6.59
N SER A 339 -49.21 -35.08 5.75
CA SER A 339 -49.80 -33.81 6.17
C SER A 339 -51.09 -34.00 6.99
N GLU A 340 -51.96 -34.92 6.59
CA GLU A 340 -53.18 -35.28 7.34
C GLU A 340 -52.83 -35.86 8.72
N SER A 341 -51.86 -36.77 8.82
CA SER A 341 -51.41 -37.34 10.10
C SER A 341 -50.84 -36.33 11.08
N ARG A 342 -50.30 -35.23 10.56
CA ARG A 342 -49.75 -34.12 11.35
C ARG A 342 -50.77 -32.99 11.62
N ASN A 343 -51.98 -33.09 11.08
CA ASN A 343 -53.02 -32.06 11.13
C ASN A 343 -52.48 -30.67 10.60
N GLU A 344 -51.65 -30.71 9.58
CA GLU A 344 -51.12 -29.50 8.96
C GLU A 344 -52.16 -28.81 8.09
N ASP A 345 -52.56 -27.60 8.51
CA ASP A 345 -53.49 -26.75 7.73
C ASP A 345 -52.67 -25.74 6.97
N GLY A 346 -52.59 -25.94 5.62
CA GLY A 346 -51.83 -25.07 4.72
C GLY A 346 -52.36 -23.62 4.64
N SER A 347 -53.54 -23.35 5.27
CA SER A 347 -54.07 -21.98 5.33
C SER A 347 -53.49 -21.16 6.49
N LYS A 348 -52.80 -21.80 7.46
CA LYS A 348 -52.17 -21.11 8.61
C LYS A 348 -50.77 -20.66 8.24
N VAL A 349 -50.65 -19.39 7.91
CA VAL A 349 -49.34 -18.75 7.64
C VAL A 349 -48.82 -18.12 8.93
N VAL A 350 -47.58 -18.48 9.30
CA VAL A 350 -46.85 -17.81 10.37
C VAL A 350 -46.06 -16.63 9.81
N ILE A 351 -46.47 -15.41 10.16
CA ILE A 351 -45.76 -14.21 9.75
C ILE A 351 -44.66 -13.89 10.81
N HIS A 352 -43.44 -14.04 10.40
CA HIS A 352 -42.29 -13.67 11.25
C HIS A 352 -42.14 -12.14 11.30
N LYS A 353 -41.96 -11.58 12.48
CA LYS A 353 -41.68 -10.15 12.66
C LYS A 353 -40.28 -9.84 12.14
N ASN A 354 -40.09 -8.63 11.59
CA ASN A 354 -38.83 -8.15 11.00
C ASN A 354 -37.60 -8.15 11.94
N SER A 355 -37.78 -8.42 13.24
CA SER A 355 -36.69 -8.55 14.21
C SER A 355 -35.79 -9.77 13.99
N ASP A 356 -36.29 -10.78 13.23
CA ASP A 356 -35.55 -12.02 13.01
C ASP A 356 -34.79 -12.04 11.67
N GLN A 357 -34.76 -10.91 10.93
CA GLN A 357 -34.13 -10.80 9.60
C GLN A 357 -32.59 -10.63 9.63
N GLY A 358 -31.91 -10.83 10.77
CA GLY A 358 -30.47 -10.65 10.88
C GLY A 358 -29.61 -11.56 10.00
N PHE A 359 -30.16 -12.67 9.51
CA PHE A 359 -29.38 -13.68 8.79
C PHE A 359 -29.42 -13.52 7.25
N PHE A 360 -30.59 -13.28 6.67
CA PHE A 360 -30.70 -13.17 5.21
C PHE A 360 -30.15 -11.88 4.60
N SER A 361 -30.02 -10.81 5.38
CA SER A 361 -29.41 -9.55 4.91
C SER A 361 -27.88 -9.67 4.77
N LYS A 362 -27.22 -10.45 5.64
CA LYS A 362 -25.77 -10.66 5.62
C LYS A 362 -25.33 -11.56 4.45
N VAL A 363 -26.10 -12.59 4.11
CA VAL A 363 -25.80 -13.47 2.98
C VAL A 363 -25.94 -12.75 1.66
N ARG A 364 -26.92 -11.84 1.53
CA ARG A 364 -27.14 -11.08 0.29
C ARG A 364 -26.09 -10.01 0.00
N SER A 365 -25.40 -9.50 1.02
CA SER A 365 -24.30 -8.54 0.87
C SER A 365 -22.97 -9.21 0.53
N ALA A 366 -22.80 -10.50 0.79
CA ALA A 366 -21.61 -11.27 0.45
C ALA A 366 -21.61 -11.77 -1.01
N PHE A 367 -22.74 -11.65 -1.72
CA PHE A 367 -22.90 -12.03 -3.14
C PHE A 367 -23.05 -10.82 -4.09
N ARG A 368 -22.59 -9.62 -3.67
CA ARG A 368 -22.48 -8.43 -4.54
C ARG A 368 -21.05 -8.00 -4.77
#